data_5af3437852e36e703c7d0723d748bf6c
#
_entry.id   5af3437852e36e703c7d0723d748bf6c
#
_cell.length_a   1.000
_cell.length_b   1.000
_cell.length_c   1.000
_cell.angle_alpha   90.00
_cell.angle_beta   90.00
_cell.angle_gamma   90.00
#
_symmetry.space_group_name_H-M   'P 1'
#
loop_
_entity.id
_entity.type
_entity.pdbx_description
1 polymer ?
#
loop_
_entity_poly.entity_id
_entity_poly.type
_entity_poly.pdbx_seq_one_letter_code
_entity_poly.pdbx_strand_id
1 'polypeptide(L)'
;MDSVIYDICNGQRMIYQLAYKKNYSMKQFSDLYLKSGFCSREFDAEWSRFHLETAEESMDFILPEIGEALNEVTAQDTDIDLAGYVGFMYRYLFFVTPYSSAELADRVSFDDIAKTVDESMIKGEDIVVEEICNKHGLEYDSDKI
;
A
#
# COMPACT_ATOMS: atom_id res chain seq x y z
N MET A 1 -2.99 17.11 -3.31
CA MET A 1 -1.97 16.30 -2.61
C MET A 1 -0.59 16.85 -2.96
N ASP A 2 0.28 16.95 -1.98
CA ASP A 2 1.68 17.31 -2.18
C ASP A 2 2.38 16.31 -3.11
N SER A 3 3.24 16.80 -4.01
CA SER A 3 3.91 15.95 -5.00
C SER A 3 4.86 14.94 -4.37
N VAL A 4 5.49 15.29 -3.23
CA VAL A 4 6.37 14.36 -2.51
C VAL A 4 5.55 13.21 -1.92
N ILE A 5 4.41 13.51 -1.34
CA ILE A 5 3.50 12.49 -0.79
C ILE A 5 2.98 11.59 -1.91
N TYR A 6 2.61 12.16 -3.05
CA TYR A 6 2.20 11.38 -4.21
C TYR A 6 3.31 10.42 -4.66
N ASP A 7 4.55 10.90 -4.71
CA ASP A 7 5.68 10.07 -5.12
C ASP A 7 5.92 8.90 -4.15
N ILE A 8 5.73 9.13 -2.85
CA ILE A 8 5.85 8.05 -1.85
C ILE A 8 4.74 7.01 -2.04
N CYS A 9 3.50 7.47 -2.25
CA CYS A 9 2.39 6.57 -2.56
C CYS A 9 2.66 5.75 -3.82
N ASN A 10 3.19 6.40 -4.86
CA ASN A 10 3.55 5.75 -6.11
C ASN A 10 4.71 4.77 -5.93
N GLY A 11 5.66 5.06 -5.05
CA GLY A 11 6.72 4.12 -4.70
C GLY A 11 6.17 2.83 -4.13
N GLN A 12 5.18 2.91 -3.27
CA GLN A 12 4.52 1.70 -2.73
C GLN A 12 3.69 0.98 -3.78
N ARG A 13 3.06 1.71 -4.70
CA ARG A 13 2.44 1.12 -5.89
C ARG A 13 3.42 0.21 -6.63
N MET A 14 4.63 0.70 -6.86
CA MET A 14 5.64 -0.04 -7.61
C MET A 14 6.16 -1.27 -6.85
N ILE A 15 6.25 -1.19 -5.53
CA ILE A 15 6.58 -2.35 -4.68
C ILE A 15 5.53 -3.45 -4.84
N TYR A 16 4.24 -3.09 -4.80
CA TYR A 16 3.16 -4.06 -4.99
C TYR A 16 3.17 -4.66 -6.40
N GLN A 17 3.44 -3.83 -7.42
CA GLN A 17 3.55 -4.33 -8.80
C GLN A 17 4.72 -5.30 -8.95
N LEU A 18 5.84 -5.05 -8.29
CA LEU A 18 6.97 -5.97 -8.32
C LEU A 18 6.64 -7.29 -7.62
N ALA A 19 5.96 -7.24 -6.49
CA ALA A 19 5.50 -8.45 -5.79
C ALA A 19 4.57 -9.29 -6.69
N TYR A 20 3.69 -8.63 -7.43
CA TYR A 20 2.83 -9.29 -8.42
C TYR A 20 3.67 -9.99 -9.49
N LYS A 21 4.68 -9.32 -10.04
CA LYS A 21 5.57 -9.90 -11.06
C LYS A 21 6.37 -11.09 -10.55
N LYS A 22 6.64 -11.13 -9.25
CA LYS A 22 7.31 -12.27 -8.60
C LYS A 22 6.35 -13.42 -8.26
N ASN A 23 5.09 -13.30 -8.65
CA ASN A 23 4.04 -14.31 -8.44
C ASN A 23 3.69 -14.56 -6.97
N TYR A 24 3.91 -13.62 -6.09
CA TYR A 24 3.45 -13.74 -4.71
C TYR A 24 1.94 -13.56 -4.62
N SER A 25 1.29 -14.25 -3.68
CA SER A 25 -0.09 -13.95 -3.32
C SER A 25 -0.18 -12.51 -2.85
N MET A 26 -0.96 -11.68 -3.54
CA MET A 26 -0.98 -10.24 -3.24
C MET A 26 -1.63 -9.92 -1.90
N LYS A 27 -2.66 -10.67 -1.50
CA LYS A 27 -3.27 -10.49 -0.18
C LYS A 27 -2.28 -10.82 0.93
N GLN A 28 -1.53 -11.89 0.77
CA GLN A 28 -0.51 -12.28 1.73
C GLN A 28 0.65 -11.30 1.75
N PHE A 29 1.15 -10.91 0.57
CA PHE A 29 2.23 -9.93 0.47
C PHE A 29 1.84 -8.63 1.15
N SER A 30 0.66 -8.10 0.85
CA SER A 30 0.18 -6.84 1.41
C SER A 30 0.15 -6.89 2.94
N ASP A 31 -0.43 -7.94 3.51
CA ASP A 31 -0.53 -8.08 4.96
C ASP A 31 0.86 -8.17 5.61
N LEU A 32 1.73 -9.03 5.09
CA LEU A 32 3.08 -9.20 5.63
C LEU A 32 3.94 -7.95 5.47
N TYR A 33 3.86 -7.29 4.31
CA TYR A 33 4.62 -6.08 4.05
C TYR A 33 4.19 -4.93 4.97
N LEU A 34 2.89 -4.68 5.07
CA LEU A 34 2.38 -3.58 5.90
C LEU A 34 2.73 -3.77 7.38
N LYS A 35 2.85 -5.02 7.82
CA LYS A 35 3.22 -5.37 9.20
C LYS A 35 4.72 -5.59 9.39
N SER A 36 5.53 -5.45 8.33
CA SER A 36 6.97 -5.70 8.41
C SER A 36 7.70 -4.60 9.17
N GLY A 37 8.84 -4.96 9.74
CA GLY A 37 9.77 -4.00 10.33
C GLY A 37 10.29 -3.00 9.31
N PHE A 38 10.54 -3.44 8.07
CA PHE A 38 10.95 -2.56 6.98
C PHE A 38 9.92 -1.44 6.76
N CYS A 39 8.64 -1.78 6.62
CA CYS A 39 7.59 -0.80 6.40
C CYS A 39 7.52 0.20 7.56
N SER A 40 7.57 -0.29 8.79
CA SER A 40 7.53 0.55 9.99
C SER A 40 8.71 1.51 10.08
N ARG A 41 9.93 1.01 9.82
CA ARG A 41 11.15 1.81 9.94
C ARG A 41 11.34 2.78 8.77
N GLU A 42 10.93 2.38 7.56
CA GLU A 42 11.29 3.10 6.35
C GLU A 42 10.08 3.81 5.72
N PHE A 43 9.01 3.10 5.39
CA PHE A 43 7.87 3.74 4.71
C PHE A 43 6.99 4.55 5.64
N ASP A 44 6.81 4.11 6.89
CA ASP A 44 6.05 4.86 7.89
C ASP A 44 6.85 6.01 8.50
N ALA A 45 8.16 6.06 8.28
CA ALA A 45 8.99 7.15 8.77
C ALA A 45 8.65 8.46 8.03
N GLU A 46 8.81 9.58 8.72
CA GLU A 46 8.63 10.89 8.13
C GLU A 46 9.60 11.11 6.97
N TRP A 47 10.83 10.59 7.09
CA TRP A 47 11.82 10.64 6.04
C TRP A 47 12.57 9.31 5.97
N SER A 48 12.77 8.82 4.73
CA SER A 48 13.57 7.62 4.46
C SER A 48 14.10 7.70 3.04
N ARG A 49 15.34 7.22 2.84
CA ARG A 49 15.89 7.11 1.48
C ARG A 49 15.05 6.19 0.60
N PHE A 50 14.38 5.21 1.17
CA PHE A 50 13.54 4.26 0.42
C PHE A 50 12.30 4.90 -0.19
N HIS A 51 11.90 6.08 0.27
CA HIS A 51 10.86 6.86 -0.39
C HIS A 51 11.27 7.27 -1.82
N LEU A 52 12.57 7.33 -2.10
CA LEU A 52 13.15 7.76 -3.37
C LEU A 52 13.84 6.63 -4.14
N GLU A 53 13.99 5.44 -3.53
CA GLU A 53 14.65 4.30 -4.13
C GLU A 53 13.70 3.54 -5.06
N THR A 54 14.25 2.63 -5.89
CA THR A 54 13.45 1.76 -6.74
C THR A 54 12.73 0.68 -5.93
N ALA A 55 11.68 0.11 -6.52
CA ALA A 55 10.99 -1.03 -5.90
C ALA A 55 11.93 -2.21 -5.71
N GLU A 56 12.85 -2.46 -6.65
CA GLU A 56 13.85 -3.52 -6.58
C GLU A 56 14.75 -3.35 -5.37
N GLU A 57 15.23 -2.14 -5.11
CA GLU A 57 16.08 -1.87 -3.95
C GLU A 57 15.34 -2.05 -2.64
N SER A 58 14.09 -1.58 -2.57
CA SER A 58 13.24 -1.83 -1.40
C SER A 58 13.00 -3.32 -1.19
N MET A 59 12.73 -4.06 -2.26
CA MET A 59 12.47 -5.50 -2.18
C MET A 59 13.66 -6.28 -1.65
N ASP A 60 14.89 -5.83 -1.93
CA ASP A 60 16.11 -6.45 -1.38
C ASP A 60 16.15 -6.40 0.15
N PHE A 61 15.47 -5.44 0.77
CA PHE A 61 15.37 -5.31 2.23
C PHE A 61 14.07 -5.89 2.79
N ILE A 62 13.02 -5.97 1.97
CA ILE A 62 11.72 -6.55 2.36
C ILE A 62 11.79 -8.08 2.44
N LEU A 63 12.32 -8.73 1.40
CA LEU A 63 12.32 -10.20 1.31
C LEU A 63 13.09 -10.91 2.42
N PRO A 64 14.23 -10.39 2.94
CA PRO A 64 14.87 -11.02 4.10
C PRO A 64 13.96 -11.10 5.32
N GLU A 65 13.01 -10.18 5.48
CA GLU A 65 12.10 -10.19 6.62
C GLU A 65 10.87 -11.07 6.42
N ILE A 66 10.26 -11.06 5.24
CA ILE A 66 8.96 -11.72 5.02
C ILE A 66 8.99 -12.82 3.95
N GLY A 67 10.09 -12.95 3.20
CA GLY A 67 10.13 -13.81 2.01
C GLY A 67 9.83 -15.28 2.29
N GLU A 68 10.29 -15.81 3.43
CA GLU A 68 10.04 -17.22 3.79
C GLU A 68 8.56 -17.52 4.03
N ALA A 69 7.80 -16.53 4.48
CA ALA A 69 6.37 -16.70 4.73
C ALA A 69 5.52 -16.49 3.48
N LEU A 70 6.10 -15.96 2.39
CA LEU A 70 5.36 -15.68 1.17
C LEU A 70 5.15 -16.95 0.35
N ASN A 71 3.92 -17.12 -0.14
CA ASN A 71 3.57 -18.19 -1.07
C ASN A 71 3.54 -17.65 -2.50
N GLU A 72 4.15 -18.38 -3.42
CA GLU A 72 3.99 -18.14 -4.85
C GLU A 72 2.68 -18.76 -5.32
N VAL A 73 2.03 -18.10 -6.27
CA VAL A 73 0.79 -18.58 -6.88
C VAL A 73 1.04 -18.94 -8.34
N THR A 74 0.31 -19.93 -8.85
CA THR A 74 0.40 -20.35 -10.26
C THR A 74 -0.41 -19.41 -11.16
N ALA A 75 -1.43 -18.77 -10.59
CA ALA A 75 -2.25 -17.77 -11.28
C ALA A 75 -2.69 -16.72 -10.27
N GLN A 76 -2.54 -15.45 -10.65
CA GLN A 76 -2.99 -14.34 -9.81
C GLN A 76 -4.52 -14.21 -9.89
N ASP A 77 -5.14 -13.88 -8.77
CA ASP A 77 -6.56 -13.54 -8.68
C ASP A 77 -6.82 -12.03 -8.82
N THR A 78 -5.78 -11.28 -9.15
CA THR A 78 -5.82 -9.85 -9.40
C THR A 78 -4.93 -9.54 -10.62
N ASP A 79 -4.91 -8.31 -11.09
CA ASP A 79 -3.98 -7.85 -12.13
C ASP A 79 -2.96 -6.87 -11.55
N ILE A 80 -1.94 -6.55 -12.36
CA ILE A 80 -0.82 -5.72 -11.88
C ILE A 80 -1.27 -4.29 -11.56
N ASP A 81 -2.21 -3.74 -12.33
CA ASP A 81 -2.68 -2.37 -12.08
C ASP A 81 -3.50 -2.31 -10.79
N LEU A 82 -4.33 -3.30 -10.55
CA LEU A 82 -5.11 -3.40 -9.32
C LEU A 82 -4.21 -3.60 -8.10
N ALA A 83 -3.21 -4.47 -8.21
CA ALA A 83 -2.23 -4.67 -7.15
C ALA A 83 -1.54 -3.36 -6.78
N GLY A 84 -1.08 -2.62 -7.80
CA GLY A 84 -0.44 -1.31 -7.61
C GLY A 84 -1.39 -0.29 -7.00
N TYR A 85 -2.65 -0.28 -7.45
CA TYR A 85 -3.67 0.60 -6.89
C TYR A 85 -3.83 0.39 -5.38
N VAL A 86 -3.92 -0.84 -4.94
CA VAL A 86 -4.06 -1.14 -3.50
C VAL A 86 -2.84 -0.64 -2.72
N GLY A 87 -1.63 -0.86 -3.23
CA GLY A 87 -0.43 -0.36 -2.59
C GLY A 87 -0.42 1.16 -2.45
N PHE A 88 -0.80 1.86 -3.52
CA PHE A 88 -0.94 3.32 -3.52
C PHE A 88 -1.96 3.78 -2.47
N MET A 89 -3.13 3.16 -2.42
CA MET A 89 -4.21 3.57 -1.54
C MET A 89 -3.91 3.33 -0.06
N TYR A 90 -3.23 2.23 0.29
CA TYR A 90 -2.79 2.02 1.67
C TYR A 90 -1.84 3.13 2.11
N ARG A 91 -0.92 3.55 1.26
CA ARG A 91 0.01 4.63 1.62
C ARG A 91 -0.71 5.97 1.71
N TYR A 92 -1.69 6.21 0.85
CA TYR A 92 -2.53 7.39 0.94
C TYR A 92 -3.32 7.41 2.26
N LEU A 93 -3.93 6.29 2.64
CA LEU A 93 -4.62 6.16 3.93
C LEU A 93 -3.68 6.44 5.10
N PHE A 94 -2.43 5.98 5.02
CA PHE A 94 -1.44 6.27 6.05
C PHE A 94 -1.26 7.77 6.25
N PHE A 95 -1.17 8.53 5.17
CA PHE A 95 -0.93 9.98 5.27
C PHE A 95 -2.13 10.78 5.80
N VAL A 96 -3.35 10.30 5.60
CA VAL A 96 -4.57 11.05 5.99
C VAL A 96 -5.21 10.53 7.26
N THR A 97 -4.62 9.54 7.92
CA THR A 97 -5.14 8.96 9.15
C THR A 97 -4.02 8.90 10.21
N PRO A 98 -4.36 8.69 11.50
CA PRO A 98 -3.34 8.55 12.54
C PRO A 98 -2.78 7.12 12.65
N TYR A 99 -3.18 6.19 11.78
CA TYR A 99 -2.83 4.77 11.92
C TYR A 99 -1.50 4.45 11.24
N SER A 100 -0.76 3.50 11.83
CA SER A 100 0.41 2.89 11.19
C SER A 100 -0.03 1.98 10.05
N SER A 101 0.92 1.61 9.17
CA SER A 101 0.65 0.64 8.11
C SER A 101 0.15 -0.69 8.67
N ALA A 102 0.74 -1.17 9.76
CA ALA A 102 0.31 -2.41 10.40
C ALA A 102 -1.14 -2.31 10.91
N GLU A 103 -1.51 -1.19 11.52
CA GLU A 103 -2.87 -0.96 11.97
C GLU A 103 -3.86 -0.89 10.82
N LEU A 104 -3.47 -0.24 9.71
CA LEU A 104 -4.32 -0.15 8.53
C LEU A 104 -4.58 -1.54 7.92
N ALA A 105 -3.58 -2.42 7.92
CA ALA A 105 -3.76 -3.79 7.43
C ALA A 105 -4.86 -4.53 8.18
N ASP A 106 -5.00 -4.28 9.48
CA ASP A 106 -6.03 -4.90 10.31
C ASP A 106 -7.40 -4.21 10.19
N ARG A 107 -7.43 -2.95 9.78
CA ARG A 107 -8.66 -2.15 9.72
C ARG A 107 -9.35 -2.20 8.36
N VAL A 108 -8.58 -2.31 7.29
CA VAL A 108 -9.11 -2.31 5.91
C VAL A 108 -8.41 -3.41 5.14
N SER A 109 -9.18 -4.35 4.61
CA SER A 109 -8.60 -5.48 3.86
C SER A 109 -8.15 -5.07 2.46
N PHE A 110 -7.27 -5.88 1.87
CA PHE A 110 -6.87 -5.75 0.48
C PHE A 110 -8.09 -5.70 -0.44
N ASP A 111 -9.04 -6.62 -0.27
CA ASP A 111 -10.24 -6.69 -1.11
C ASP A 111 -11.13 -5.46 -0.97
N ASP A 112 -11.26 -4.92 0.25
CA ASP A 112 -12.07 -3.73 0.47
C ASP A 112 -11.53 -2.51 -0.26
N ILE A 113 -10.20 -2.39 -0.38
CA ILE A 113 -9.60 -1.34 -1.18
C ILE A 113 -9.71 -1.66 -2.67
N ALA A 114 -9.39 -2.89 -3.07
CA ALA A 114 -9.37 -3.30 -4.47
C ALA A 114 -10.70 -3.02 -5.18
N LYS A 115 -11.83 -3.31 -4.51
CA LYS A 115 -13.15 -3.11 -5.11
C LYS A 115 -13.53 -1.65 -5.34
N THR A 116 -12.76 -0.69 -4.84
CA THR A 116 -13.00 0.74 -5.06
C THR A 116 -12.35 1.29 -6.32
N VAL A 117 -11.58 0.47 -7.06
CA VAL A 117 -10.77 0.96 -8.19
C VAL A 117 -11.60 1.66 -9.26
N ASP A 118 -12.75 1.10 -9.63
CA ASP A 118 -13.60 1.69 -10.67
C ASP A 118 -14.16 3.05 -10.24
N GLU A 119 -14.54 3.17 -8.98
CA GLU A 119 -14.99 4.46 -8.43
C GLU A 119 -13.90 5.50 -8.44
N SER A 120 -12.65 5.10 -8.13
CA SER A 120 -11.53 6.04 -8.10
C SER A 120 -11.18 6.57 -9.49
N MET A 121 -11.42 5.79 -10.53
CA MET A 121 -11.24 6.23 -11.91
C MET A 121 -12.26 7.30 -12.32
N ILE A 122 -13.41 7.32 -11.67
CA ILE A 122 -14.49 8.29 -11.94
C ILE A 122 -14.38 9.50 -11.03
N LYS A 123 -14.19 9.28 -9.73
CA LYS A 123 -14.24 10.33 -8.69
C LYS A 123 -12.88 10.89 -8.29
N GLY A 124 -11.82 10.13 -8.51
CA GLY A 124 -10.47 10.43 -8.02
C GLY A 124 -10.15 9.73 -6.69
N GLU A 125 -8.87 9.47 -6.47
CA GLU A 125 -8.39 8.77 -5.28
C GLU A 125 -8.69 9.52 -3.98
N ASP A 126 -8.62 10.85 -4.00
CA ASP A 126 -8.84 11.69 -2.82
C ASP A 126 -10.27 11.52 -2.27
N ILE A 127 -11.27 11.47 -3.14
CA ILE A 127 -12.65 11.27 -2.74
C ILE A 127 -12.86 9.84 -2.22
N VAL A 128 -12.32 8.86 -2.93
CA VAL A 128 -12.47 7.45 -2.55
C VAL A 128 -11.78 7.15 -1.22
N VAL A 129 -10.61 7.74 -0.95
CA VAL A 129 -9.93 7.59 0.35
C VAL A 129 -10.81 8.09 1.49
N GLU A 130 -11.46 9.25 1.33
CA GLU A 130 -12.40 9.75 2.33
C GLU A 130 -13.58 8.80 2.53
N GLU A 131 -14.13 8.27 1.43
CA GLU A 131 -15.22 7.29 1.49
C GLU A 131 -14.80 6.00 2.21
N ILE A 132 -13.60 5.50 1.97
CA ILE A 132 -13.05 4.34 2.69
C ILE A 132 -12.97 4.64 4.18
N CYS A 133 -12.45 5.79 4.56
CA CYS A 133 -12.35 6.20 5.96
C CYS A 133 -13.74 6.23 6.61
N ASN A 134 -14.71 6.83 5.95
CA ASN A 134 -16.08 6.92 6.47
C ASN A 134 -16.71 5.53 6.65
N LYS A 135 -16.52 4.66 5.67
CA LYS A 135 -17.10 3.30 5.70
C LYS A 135 -16.49 2.44 6.80
N HIS A 136 -15.19 2.59 7.06
CA HIS A 136 -14.46 1.75 8.00
C HIS A 136 -14.26 2.40 9.37
N GLY A 137 -14.88 3.57 9.61
CA GLY A 137 -14.77 4.26 10.89
C GLY A 137 -13.37 4.78 11.19
N LEU A 138 -12.60 5.16 10.17
CA LEU A 138 -11.26 5.70 10.34
C LEU A 138 -11.30 7.22 10.49
N GLU A 139 -10.39 7.75 11.28
CA GLU A 139 -10.22 9.20 11.43
C GLU A 139 -9.56 9.76 10.17
N TYR A 140 -10.28 10.61 9.44
CA TYR A 140 -9.79 11.23 8.20
C TYR A 140 -9.40 12.67 8.45
N ASP A 141 -8.18 13.04 8.03
CA ASP A 141 -7.67 14.41 8.14
C ASP A 141 -6.95 14.81 6.85
N SER A 142 -7.66 15.53 5.97
CA SER A 142 -7.10 16.03 4.70
C SER A 142 -6.03 17.10 4.89
N ASP A 143 -5.97 17.73 6.06
CA ASP A 143 -4.98 18.78 6.35
C ASP A 143 -3.57 18.21 6.53
N LYS A 144 -3.45 16.90 6.63
CA LYS A 144 -2.13 16.24 6.74
C LYS A 144 -1.36 16.18 5.43
N ILE A 145 -2.00 16.46 4.30
CA ILE A 145 -1.37 16.35 2.96
C ILE A 145 -1.47 17.62 2.14
#